data_167873522b9847344b04e56a5e8af7e0
#
_entry.id   167873522b9847344b04e56a5e8af7e0
#
_cell.length_a   1.000
_cell.length_b   1.000
_cell.length_c   1.000
_cell.angle_alpha   90.00
_cell.angle_beta   90.00
_cell.angle_gamma   90.00
#
_symmetry.space_group_name_H-M   'P 1'
#
loop_
_entity.id
_entity.type
_entity.pdbx_description
1 polymer ?
#
loop_
_entity_poly.entity_id
_entity_poly.type
_entity_poly.pdbx_seq_one_letter_code
_entity_poly.pdbx_strand_id
1 'polypeptide(L)'
;MDVTGTYIAEIYNRIQKERPIIHGITNAVTVNDCANILLAAGASPTMAHHPLEVEEITAGTKALVCNFGAIADYEAMEKAGRVADELGHAIIIDPVGVSGSSYRREKCQTLIENIHPTCIRGNYSEIRALIQNQKTAAGVDAAPEDSGKINWDVFISDFKNYASAEQIIVIASGETDI
;
A
#
# COMPACT_ATOMS: atom_id res chain seq x y z
N MET A 1 4.87 26.85 17.13
CA MET A 1 3.64 26.03 17.08
C MET A 1 3.96 24.81 16.25
N ASP A 2 3.85 23.63 16.81
CA ASP A 2 4.10 22.39 16.06
C ASP A 2 2.94 22.15 15.09
N VAL A 3 3.14 22.56 13.83
CA VAL A 3 2.15 22.45 12.74
C VAL A 3 1.76 20.99 12.52
N THR A 4 2.70 20.05 12.68
CA THR A 4 2.49 18.62 12.48
C THR A 4 1.53 18.03 13.51
N GLY A 5 1.70 18.36 14.78
CA GLY A 5 0.82 17.89 15.86
C GLY A 5 -0.61 18.39 15.72
N THR A 6 -0.79 19.62 15.30
CA THR A 6 -2.14 20.19 15.06
C THR A 6 -2.84 19.50 13.90
N TYR A 7 -2.13 19.26 12.79
CA TYR A 7 -2.69 18.61 11.60
C TYR A 7 -3.07 17.15 11.88
N ILE A 8 -2.25 16.40 12.60
CA ILE A 8 -2.57 15.01 13.01
C ILE A 8 -3.82 14.97 13.90
N ALA A 9 -3.94 15.90 14.85
CA ALA A 9 -5.10 15.98 15.72
C ALA A 9 -6.39 16.30 14.94
N GLU A 10 -6.32 17.16 13.93
CA GLU A 10 -7.46 17.47 13.05
C GLU A 10 -7.90 16.25 12.25
N ILE A 11 -6.96 15.50 11.66
CA ILE A 11 -7.26 14.26 10.93
C ILE A 11 -7.91 13.25 11.87
N TYR A 12 -7.34 13.04 13.06
CA TYR A 12 -7.89 12.11 14.04
C TYR A 12 -9.32 12.49 14.45
N ASN A 13 -9.57 13.76 14.74
CA ASN A 13 -10.91 14.27 15.08
C ASN A 13 -11.91 14.07 13.94
N ARG A 14 -11.48 14.22 12.69
CA ARG A 14 -12.32 13.93 11.53
C ARG A 14 -12.69 12.46 11.45
N ILE A 15 -11.71 11.55 11.61
CA ILE A 15 -11.97 10.10 11.62
C ILE A 15 -12.97 9.73 12.71
N GLN A 16 -12.80 10.26 13.92
CA GLN A 16 -13.72 10.04 15.05
C GLN A 16 -15.14 10.51 14.76
N LYS A 17 -15.28 11.65 14.07
CA LYS A 17 -16.56 12.25 13.72
C LYS A 17 -17.26 11.54 12.57
N GLU A 18 -16.51 11.26 11.51
CA GLU A 18 -17.04 10.71 10.25
C GLU A 18 -17.20 9.19 10.29
N ARG A 19 -16.41 8.51 11.14
CA ARG A 19 -16.40 7.05 11.30
C ARG A 19 -16.36 6.31 9.95
N PRO A 20 -15.39 6.61 9.08
CA PRO A 20 -15.38 6.05 7.72
C PRO A 20 -15.30 4.53 7.75
N ILE A 21 -16.01 3.88 6.83
CA ILE A 21 -15.85 2.45 6.63
C ILE A 21 -14.60 2.23 5.78
N ILE A 22 -13.69 1.36 6.26
CA ILE A 22 -12.45 1.00 5.59
C ILE A 22 -12.51 -0.47 5.24
N HIS A 23 -12.31 -0.78 3.96
CA HIS A 23 -12.21 -2.15 3.50
C HIS A 23 -10.74 -2.61 3.56
N GLY A 24 -10.47 -3.70 4.29
CA GLY A 24 -9.15 -4.29 4.42
C GLY A 24 -9.12 -5.72 3.89
N ILE A 25 -8.29 -6.00 2.90
CA ILE A 25 -7.97 -7.36 2.44
C ILE A 25 -6.55 -7.65 2.93
N THR A 26 -6.44 -8.46 3.98
CA THR A 26 -5.17 -8.76 4.65
C THR A 26 -5.08 -10.22 5.04
N ASN A 27 -3.88 -10.66 5.42
CA ASN A 27 -3.62 -12.04 5.77
C ASN A 27 -4.28 -12.46 7.10
N ALA A 28 -4.52 -13.77 7.26
CA ALA A 28 -5.21 -14.34 8.41
C ALA A 28 -4.48 -14.12 9.75
N VAL A 29 -3.17 -13.84 9.74
CA VAL A 29 -2.38 -13.62 10.96
C VAL A 29 -2.66 -12.25 11.56
N THR A 30 -2.84 -11.23 10.73
CA THR A 30 -2.95 -9.83 11.15
C THR A 30 -4.35 -9.24 11.02
N VAL A 31 -5.32 -9.96 10.44
CA VAL A 31 -6.67 -9.43 10.16
C VAL A 31 -7.35 -8.85 11.40
N ASN A 32 -7.24 -9.54 12.53
CA ASN A 32 -7.85 -9.10 13.79
C ASN A 32 -7.20 -7.83 14.33
N ASP A 33 -5.87 -7.74 14.27
CA ASP A 33 -5.12 -6.57 14.74
C ASP A 33 -5.38 -5.36 13.84
N CYS A 34 -5.46 -5.56 12.52
CA CYS A 34 -5.83 -4.51 11.56
C CYS A 34 -7.24 -3.98 11.84
N ALA A 35 -8.21 -4.85 12.09
CA ALA A 35 -9.57 -4.44 12.44
C ALA A 35 -9.59 -3.66 13.76
N ASN A 36 -8.89 -4.14 14.79
CA ASN A 36 -8.85 -3.50 16.10
C ASN A 36 -8.17 -2.13 16.07
N ILE A 37 -7.09 -1.94 15.31
CA ILE A 37 -6.45 -0.63 15.21
C ILE A 37 -7.34 0.40 14.49
N LEU A 38 -8.07 -0.02 13.46
CA LEU A 38 -9.05 0.84 12.77
C LEU A 38 -10.19 1.25 13.71
N LEU A 39 -10.72 0.30 14.52
CA LEU A 39 -11.73 0.61 15.54
C LEU A 39 -11.18 1.57 16.61
N ALA A 40 -9.96 1.35 17.10
CA ALA A 40 -9.32 2.23 18.06
C ALA A 40 -9.08 3.64 17.49
N ALA A 41 -8.81 3.76 16.20
CA ALA A 41 -8.70 5.04 15.50
C ALA A 41 -10.06 5.72 15.26
N GLY A 42 -11.19 5.04 15.52
CA GLY A 42 -12.54 5.57 15.34
C GLY A 42 -13.17 5.29 13.97
N ALA A 43 -12.48 4.55 13.10
CA ALA A 43 -13.02 4.08 11.84
C ALA A 43 -13.85 2.80 12.01
N SER A 44 -14.55 2.37 10.97
CA SER A 44 -15.32 1.13 10.93
C SER A 44 -14.67 0.16 9.93
N PRO A 45 -14.00 -0.92 10.37
CA PRO A 45 -13.39 -1.88 9.46
C PRO A 45 -14.42 -2.83 8.86
N THR A 46 -14.20 -3.23 7.60
CA THR A 46 -14.77 -4.42 6.99
C THR A 46 -13.64 -5.24 6.38
N MET A 47 -13.61 -6.54 6.63
CA MET A 47 -12.50 -7.43 6.28
C MET A 47 -12.96 -8.52 5.28
N ALA A 48 -13.86 -8.14 4.37
CA ALA A 48 -14.35 -9.03 3.33
C ALA A 48 -13.22 -9.39 2.36
N HIS A 49 -13.16 -10.64 1.91
CA HIS A 49 -12.12 -11.12 1.00
C HIS A 49 -12.65 -12.13 -0.03
N HIS A 50 -13.95 -12.41 -0.03
CA HIS A 50 -14.52 -13.33 -1.01
C HIS A 50 -14.77 -12.61 -2.35
N PRO A 51 -14.27 -13.13 -3.49
CA PRO A 51 -14.35 -12.46 -4.79
C PRO A 51 -15.75 -12.13 -5.30
N LEU A 52 -16.79 -12.76 -4.75
CA LEU A 52 -18.19 -12.52 -5.14
C LEU A 52 -18.86 -11.39 -4.38
N GLU A 53 -18.26 -10.85 -3.30
CA GLU A 53 -18.86 -9.80 -2.49
C GLU A 53 -18.05 -8.51 -2.43
N VAL A 54 -16.72 -8.60 -2.70
CA VAL A 54 -15.80 -7.47 -2.46
C VAL A 54 -16.14 -6.22 -3.28
N GLU A 55 -16.72 -6.35 -4.45
CA GLU A 55 -17.11 -5.21 -5.28
C GLU A 55 -18.24 -4.41 -4.60
N GLU A 56 -19.28 -5.10 -4.13
CA GLU A 56 -20.40 -4.47 -3.41
C GLU A 56 -19.95 -3.86 -2.08
N ILE A 57 -19.12 -4.60 -1.33
CA ILE A 57 -18.54 -4.12 -0.06
C ILE A 57 -17.69 -2.87 -0.29
N THR A 58 -16.77 -2.90 -1.26
CA THR A 58 -15.88 -1.76 -1.54
C THR A 58 -16.65 -0.52 -1.95
N ALA A 59 -17.72 -0.68 -2.73
CA ALA A 59 -18.55 0.43 -3.16
C ALA A 59 -19.18 1.21 -1.97
N GLY A 60 -19.43 0.54 -0.85
CA GLY A 60 -19.95 1.14 0.38
C GLY A 60 -18.89 1.76 1.32
N THR A 61 -17.60 1.74 0.96
CA THR A 61 -16.49 2.18 1.83
C THR A 61 -15.93 3.55 1.43
N LYS A 62 -14.91 4.03 2.15
CA LYS A 62 -14.21 5.28 1.85
C LYS A 62 -12.73 5.05 1.49
N ALA A 63 -12.19 3.88 1.81
CA ALA A 63 -10.83 3.49 1.45
C ALA A 63 -10.70 1.98 1.38
N LEU A 64 -9.71 1.53 0.62
CA LEU A 64 -9.29 0.14 0.48
C LEU A 64 -7.85 -0.03 0.91
N VAL A 65 -7.58 -1.08 1.66
CA VAL A 65 -6.21 -1.50 2.04
C VAL A 65 -5.97 -2.92 1.54
N CYS A 66 -4.98 -3.11 0.67
CA CYS A 66 -4.56 -4.41 0.15
C CYS A 66 -3.19 -4.79 0.71
N ASN A 67 -3.12 -5.86 1.51
CA ASN A 67 -1.85 -6.39 2.03
C ASN A 67 -1.47 -7.67 1.29
N PHE A 68 -0.34 -7.67 0.60
CA PHE A 68 0.13 -8.81 -0.21
C PHE A 68 0.53 -10.05 0.60
N GLY A 69 0.48 -9.99 1.93
CA GLY A 69 0.49 -11.18 2.77
C GLY A 69 -0.68 -12.13 2.47
N ALA A 70 -1.81 -11.58 2.02
CA ALA A 70 -2.99 -12.32 1.57
C ALA A 70 -2.98 -12.61 0.06
N ILE A 71 -1.86 -13.07 -0.50
CA ILE A 71 -1.73 -13.30 -1.96
C ILE A 71 -2.75 -14.31 -2.52
N ALA A 72 -3.31 -15.18 -1.66
CA ALA A 72 -4.38 -16.09 -2.04
C ALA A 72 -5.67 -15.36 -2.43
N ASP A 73 -5.87 -14.15 -1.89
CA ASP A 73 -7.04 -13.31 -2.11
C ASP A 73 -6.80 -12.27 -3.23
N TYR A 74 -5.80 -12.50 -4.11
CA TYR A 74 -5.41 -11.57 -5.17
C TYR A 74 -6.59 -11.19 -6.08
N GLU A 75 -7.45 -12.15 -6.47
CA GLU A 75 -8.65 -11.88 -7.28
C GLU A 75 -9.59 -10.90 -6.58
N ALA A 76 -9.74 -11.02 -5.27
CA ALA A 76 -10.53 -10.09 -4.47
C ALA A 76 -9.90 -8.69 -4.45
N MET A 77 -8.57 -8.59 -4.34
CA MET A 77 -7.85 -7.30 -4.41
C MET A 77 -8.03 -6.61 -5.77
N GLU A 78 -7.97 -7.36 -6.88
CA GLU A 78 -8.19 -6.81 -8.21
C GLU A 78 -9.60 -6.26 -8.38
N LYS A 79 -10.62 -7.01 -7.95
CA LYS A 79 -12.03 -6.61 -8.06
C LYS A 79 -12.33 -5.41 -7.16
N ALA A 80 -11.94 -5.49 -5.89
CA ALA A 80 -12.10 -4.38 -4.94
C ALA A 80 -11.34 -3.12 -5.39
N GLY A 81 -10.12 -3.31 -5.90
CA GLY A 81 -9.26 -2.24 -6.39
C GLY A 81 -9.88 -1.48 -7.55
N ARG A 82 -10.43 -2.17 -8.55
CA ARG A 82 -11.13 -1.52 -9.66
C ARG A 82 -12.30 -0.66 -9.20
N VAL A 83 -13.15 -1.19 -8.32
CA VAL A 83 -14.29 -0.42 -7.77
C VAL A 83 -13.80 0.79 -6.97
N ALA A 84 -12.76 0.63 -6.15
CA ALA A 84 -12.20 1.73 -5.38
C ALA A 84 -11.63 2.83 -6.28
N ASP A 85 -10.91 2.46 -7.34
CA ASP A 85 -10.34 3.39 -8.34
C ASP A 85 -11.44 4.14 -9.08
N GLU A 86 -12.43 3.43 -9.63
CA GLU A 86 -13.58 4.02 -10.34
C GLU A 86 -14.38 5.02 -9.48
N LEU A 87 -14.46 4.78 -8.16
CA LEU A 87 -15.16 5.65 -7.22
C LEU A 87 -14.28 6.74 -6.61
N GLY A 88 -12.97 6.76 -6.92
CA GLY A 88 -12.01 7.72 -6.38
C GLY A 88 -11.76 7.52 -4.87
N HIS A 89 -11.89 6.30 -4.37
CA HIS A 89 -11.55 5.97 -2.99
C HIS A 89 -10.03 5.96 -2.79
N ALA A 90 -9.56 6.29 -1.59
CA ALA A 90 -8.16 6.10 -1.27
C ALA A 90 -7.78 4.61 -1.27
N ILE A 91 -6.70 4.24 -1.98
CA ILE A 91 -6.21 2.87 -2.06
C ILE A 91 -4.80 2.81 -1.51
N ILE A 92 -4.58 1.93 -0.54
CA ILE A 92 -3.28 1.70 0.08
C ILE A 92 -2.83 0.27 -0.21
N ILE A 93 -1.60 0.11 -0.72
CA ILE A 93 -0.98 -1.20 -0.95
C ILE A 93 0.17 -1.39 0.03
N ASP A 94 0.16 -2.53 0.73
CA ASP A 94 1.28 -3.03 1.52
C ASP A 94 1.88 -4.24 0.79
N PRO A 95 3.07 -4.08 0.14
CA PRO A 95 3.66 -5.07 -0.76
C PRO A 95 4.43 -6.16 -0.01
N VAL A 96 3.84 -6.73 1.03
CA VAL A 96 4.46 -7.77 1.86
C VAL A 96 5.03 -8.90 1.03
N GLY A 97 6.35 -9.13 1.17
CA GLY A 97 7.04 -10.28 0.60
C GLY A 97 7.42 -10.18 -0.88
N VAL A 98 7.23 -9.03 -1.53
CA VAL A 98 7.61 -8.82 -2.94
C VAL A 98 9.13 -8.87 -3.16
N SER A 99 9.94 -8.60 -2.15
CA SER A 99 11.38 -8.73 -2.21
C SER A 99 11.84 -10.19 -2.30
N GLY A 100 11.11 -11.11 -1.67
CA GLY A 100 11.44 -12.53 -1.62
C GLY A 100 10.71 -13.41 -2.64
N SER A 101 9.74 -12.88 -3.39
CA SER A 101 8.92 -13.65 -4.33
C SER A 101 8.68 -12.90 -5.63
N SER A 102 9.22 -13.42 -6.73
CA SER A 102 8.97 -12.88 -8.07
C SER A 102 7.48 -12.89 -8.43
N TYR A 103 6.77 -13.94 -8.06
CA TYR A 103 5.32 -14.04 -8.27
C TYR A 103 4.54 -12.92 -7.57
N ARG A 104 4.85 -12.66 -6.26
CA ARG A 104 4.20 -11.56 -5.54
C ARG A 104 4.55 -10.21 -6.15
N ARG A 105 5.80 -10.02 -6.52
CA ARG A 105 6.26 -8.78 -7.14
C ARG A 105 5.55 -8.50 -8.46
N GLU A 106 5.46 -9.48 -9.35
CA GLU A 106 4.72 -9.39 -10.61
C GLU A 106 3.25 -9.05 -10.37
N LYS A 107 2.60 -9.78 -9.47
CA LYS A 107 1.19 -9.52 -9.11
C LYS A 107 0.98 -8.13 -8.50
N CYS A 108 1.89 -7.69 -7.64
CA CYS A 108 1.82 -6.36 -7.05
C CYS A 108 1.94 -5.25 -8.09
N GLN A 109 2.87 -5.39 -9.03
CA GLN A 109 3.03 -4.45 -10.14
C GLN A 109 1.81 -4.40 -11.03
N THR A 110 1.29 -5.57 -11.44
CA THR A 110 0.06 -5.65 -12.23
C THR A 110 -1.11 -4.97 -11.51
N LEU A 111 -1.22 -5.14 -10.20
CA LEU A 111 -2.27 -4.49 -9.43
C LEU A 111 -2.09 -2.97 -9.42
N ILE A 112 -0.87 -2.48 -9.14
CA ILE A 112 -0.55 -1.04 -9.15
C ILE A 112 -0.90 -0.38 -10.47
N GLU A 113 -0.55 -1.02 -11.60
CA GLU A 113 -0.83 -0.53 -12.95
C GLU A 113 -2.33 -0.44 -13.25
N ASN A 114 -3.14 -1.32 -12.64
CA ASN A 114 -4.56 -1.45 -12.95
C ASN A 114 -5.49 -0.62 -12.06
N ILE A 115 -5.03 -0.21 -10.85
CA ILE A 115 -5.92 0.40 -9.84
C ILE A 115 -5.43 1.75 -9.30
N HIS A 116 -4.36 2.30 -9.82
CA HIS A 116 -3.80 3.63 -9.48
C HIS A 116 -3.83 3.93 -7.96
N PRO A 117 -3.04 3.22 -7.13
CA PRO A 117 -3.11 3.38 -5.69
C PRO A 117 -2.73 4.79 -5.24
N THR A 118 -3.35 5.26 -4.18
CA THR A 118 -3.00 6.55 -3.55
C THR A 118 -1.65 6.47 -2.82
N CYS A 119 -1.37 5.31 -2.21
CA CYS A 119 -0.18 5.11 -1.39
C CYS A 119 0.32 3.67 -1.47
N ILE A 120 1.62 3.50 -1.53
CA ILE A 120 2.30 2.23 -1.31
C ILE A 120 3.17 2.37 -0.05
N ARG A 121 2.96 1.48 0.94
CA ARG A 121 3.73 1.47 2.18
C ARG A 121 4.35 0.10 2.40
N GLY A 122 5.67 0.03 2.47
CA GLY A 122 6.42 -1.20 2.70
C GLY A 122 7.74 -0.93 3.44
N ASN A 123 8.51 -1.97 3.74
CA ASN A 123 9.88 -1.78 4.20
C ASN A 123 10.82 -1.44 3.04
N TYR A 124 12.06 -1.02 3.36
CA TYR A 124 13.05 -0.61 2.33
C TYR A 124 13.28 -1.66 1.25
N SER A 125 13.35 -2.94 1.62
CA SER A 125 13.62 -4.01 0.66
C SER A 125 12.43 -4.28 -0.26
N GLU A 126 11.21 -4.13 0.23
CA GLU A 126 9.97 -4.29 -0.55
C GLU A 126 9.82 -3.16 -1.56
N ILE A 127 9.93 -1.91 -1.11
CA ILE A 127 9.84 -0.74 -2.01
C ILE A 127 10.95 -0.78 -3.05
N ARG A 128 12.20 -1.08 -2.65
CA ARG A 128 13.32 -1.24 -3.58
C ARG A 128 13.05 -2.31 -4.63
N ALA A 129 12.49 -3.45 -4.24
CA ALA A 129 12.19 -4.55 -5.17
C ALA A 129 11.16 -4.15 -6.24
N LEU A 130 10.15 -3.34 -5.89
CA LEU A 130 9.18 -2.79 -6.84
C LEU A 130 9.85 -1.84 -7.84
N ILE A 131 10.64 -0.90 -7.36
CA ILE A 131 11.31 0.11 -8.19
C ILE A 131 12.34 -0.52 -9.13
N GLN A 132 13.14 -1.47 -8.64
CA GLN A 132 14.18 -2.12 -9.46
C GLN A 132 13.59 -2.96 -10.58
N ASN A 133 12.45 -3.59 -10.39
CA ASN A 133 11.82 -4.37 -11.45
C ASN A 133 11.33 -3.49 -12.60
N GLN A 134 10.85 -2.27 -12.31
CA GLN A 134 10.53 -1.29 -13.37
C GLN A 134 11.80 -0.87 -14.14
N LYS A 135 12.92 -0.66 -13.44
CA LYS A 135 14.21 -0.34 -14.08
C LYS A 135 14.70 -1.46 -14.99
N THR A 136 14.54 -2.74 -14.59
CA THR A 136 14.91 -3.89 -15.41
C THR A 136 14.03 -4.03 -16.63
N ALA A 137 12.74 -3.82 -16.50
CA ALA A 137 11.80 -3.81 -17.63
C ALA A 137 12.10 -2.67 -18.63
N ALA A 138 12.65 -1.55 -18.15
CA ALA A 138 13.07 -0.41 -18.95
C ALA A 138 14.51 -0.53 -19.53
N GLY A 139 15.20 -1.67 -19.32
CA GLY A 139 16.53 -1.92 -19.88
C GLY A 139 17.70 -1.28 -19.12
N VAL A 140 17.52 -0.98 -17.84
CA VAL A 140 18.59 -0.47 -16.98
C VAL A 140 19.25 -1.64 -16.26
N ASP A 141 20.53 -1.89 -16.54
CA ASP A 141 21.32 -2.92 -15.88
C ASP A 141 21.31 -2.72 -14.36
N ALA A 142 20.94 -3.78 -13.63
CA ALA A 142 21.06 -3.82 -12.18
C ALA A 142 22.52 -3.61 -11.79
N ALA A 143 22.82 -2.56 -11.04
CA ALA A 143 24.12 -2.42 -10.42
C ALA A 143 24.35 -3.61 -9.46
N PRO A 144 25.55 -4.22 -9.45
CA PRO A 144 25.84 -5.37 -8.61
C PRO A 144 25.62 -5.01 -7.14
N GLU A 145 25.06 -5.97 -6.39
CA GLU A 145 24.98 -5.93 -4.94
C GLU A 145 26.41 -5.92 -4.36
N ASP A 146 27.00 -4.74 -4.26
CA ASP A 146 28.30 -4.59 -3.62
C ASP A 146 28.12 -3.94 -2.25
N SER A 147 28.43 -4.80 -1.25
CA SER A 147 28.84 -4.42 0.09
C SER A 147 27.97 -3.42 0.87
N GLY A 148 26.94 -3.89 1.52
CA GLY A 148 26.65 -3.54 2.93
C GLY A 148 26.30 -2.09 3.30
N LYS A 149 26.38 -1.12 2.40
CA LYS A 149 26.00 0.27 2.68
C LYS A 149 25.03 0.78 1.63
N ILE A 150 23.79 1.05 2.08
CA ILE A 150 22.80 1.73 1.26
C ILE A 150 23.34 3.13 0.94
N ASN A 151 23.41 3.46 -0.36
CA ASN A 151 23.63 4.85 -0.76
C ASN A 151 22.27 5.58 -0.65
N TRP A 152 22.08 6.26 0.47
CA TRP A 152 20.83 6.91 0.81
C TRP A 152 20.39 7.96 -0.22
N ASP A 153 21.32 8.73 -0.80
CA ASP A 153 21.00 9.77 -1.78
C ASP A 153 20.39 9.17 -3.05
N VAL A 154 20.98 8.08 -3.54
CA VAL A 154 20.47 7.34 -4.70
C VAL A 154 19.12 6.70 -4.37
N PHE A 155 19.02 6.06 -3.21
CA PHE A 155 17.82 5.40 -2.76
C PHE A 155 16.62 6.36 -2.64
N ILE A 156 16.81 7.51 -1.99
CA ILE A 156 15.79 8.55 -1.85
C ILE A 156 15.43 9.15 -3.22
N SER A 157 16.42 9.37 -4.08
CA SER A 157 16.19 9.88 -5.44
C SER A 157 15.34 8.93 -6.27
N ASP A 158 15.64 7.63 -6.21
CA ASP A 158 14.89 6.59 -6.91
C ASP A 158 13.43 6.53 -6.42
N PHE A 159 13.20 6.64 -5.12
CA PHE A 159 11.85 6.64 -4.54
C PHE A 159 11.04 7.86 -4.96
N LYS A 160 11.66 9.06 -4.94
CA LYS A 160 11.02 10.29 -5.39
C LYS A 160 10.66 10.23 -6.87
N ASN A 161 11.56 9.70 -7.70
CA ASN A 161 11.30 9.55 -9.13
C ASN A 161 10.13 8.59 -9.38
N TYR A 162 10.11 7.45 -8.69
CA TYR A 162 9.03 6.48 -8.78
C TYR A 162 7.69 7.07 -8.32
N ALA A 163 7.65 7.68 -7.13
CA ALA A 163 6.46 8.31 -6.59
C ALA A 163 5.90 9.39 -7.53
N SER A 164 6.79 10.18 -8.15
CA SER A 164 6.41 11.24 -9.08
C SER A 164 5.91 10.68 -10.42
N ALA A 165 6.54 9.63 -10.94
CA ALA A 165 6.17 9.00 -12.21
C ALA A 165 4.78 8.35 -12.11
N GLU A 166 4.53 7.64 -11.02
CA GLU A 166 3.25 6.95 -10.76
C GLU A 166 2.18 7.87 -10.12
N GLN A 167 2.54 9.10 -9.74
CA GLN A 167 1.67 10.04 -9.02
C GLN A 167 1.10 9.49 -7.71
N ILE A 168 1.91 8.76 -6.96
CA ILE A 168 1.55 8.09 -5.71
C ILE A 168 2.40 8.58 -4.53
N ILE A 169 1.92 8.32 -3.32
CA ILE A 169 2.71 8.45 -2.10
C ILE A 169 3.45 7.14 -1.86
N VAL A 170 4.76 7.20 -1.65
CA VAL A 170 5.57 6.05 -1.25
C VAL A 170 6.07 6.26 0.16
N ILE A 171 5.81 5.29 1.04
CA ILE A 171 6.31 5.27 2.41
C ILE A 171 7.20 4.04 2.57
N ALA A 172 8.47 4.26 2.81
CA ALA A 172 9.43 3.21 3.10
C ALA A 172 9.78 3.19 4.59
N SER A 173 9.33 2.14 5.28
CA SER A 173 9.54 1.99 6.73
C SER A 173 10.86 1.30 7.03
N GLY A 174 11.57 1.80 8.05
CA GLY A 174 12.82 1.23 8.51
C GLY A 174 13.25 1.81 9.85
N GLU A 175 14.57 1.89 10.10
CA GLU A 175 15.11 2.59 11.27
C GLU A 175 14.71 4.09 11.24
N THR A 176 14.62 4.65 10.05
CA THR A 176 14.05 5.97 9.75
C THR A 176 13.06 5.82 8.62
N ASP A 177 11.84 6.28 8.78
CA ASP A 177 10.84 6.25 7.71
C ASP A 177 11.13 7.33 6.67
N ILE A 178 10.91 7.02 5.39
CA ILE A 178 11.12 7.87 4.23
C ILE A 178 9.82 7.97 3.44
#